data_a7421d957dd7518091a8355724479fd1
#
_entry.id   a7421d957dd7518091a8355724479fd1
#
_cell.length_a   1.000
_cell.length_b   1.000
_cell.length_c   1.000
_cell.angle_alpha   90.00
_cell.angle_beta   90.00
_cell.angle_gamma   90.00
#
_symmetry.space_group_name_H-M   'P 1'
#
loop_
_entity.id
_entity.type
_entity.pdbx_description
1 polymer ?
#
loop_
_entity_poly.entity_id
_entity_poly.type
_entity_poly.pdbx_seq_one_letter_code
_entity_poly.pdbx_strand_id
1 'polypeptide(L)'
;MNPNEITLPYNLLVTFTDGGQSSVDTFMSLSIATRFAEDMVKENLDAIEAIEIVDNYTGEIVYSVKANIRIDVDIEIYNPYNA
;
A
#
# COMPACT_ATOMS: atom_id res chain seq x y z
N MET A 1 -27.87 2.80 0.96
CA MET A 1 -26.70 2.88 0.05
C MET A 1 -26.94 3.95 -1.00
N ASN A 2 -25.99 4.80 -1.20
CA ASN A 2 -26.09 5.85 -2.19
C ASN A 2 -25.81 5.28 -3.58
N PRO A 3 -26.77 5.32 -4.52
CA PRO A 3 -26.56 4.75 -5.85
C PRO A 3 -25.49 5.48 -6.67
N ASN A 4 -25.05 6.64 -6.22
CA ASN A 4 -24.00 7.40 -6.90
C ASN A 4 -22.60 7.10 -6.36
N GLU A 5 -22.50 6.24 -5.35
CA GLU A 5 -21.19 5.86 -4.83
C GLU A 5 -20.47 4.97 -5.83
N ILE A 6 -19.21 5.29 -6.04
CA ILE A 6 -18.31 4.49 -6.88
C ILE A 6 -17.24 3.91 -5.99
N THR A 7 -17.13 2.60 -6.00
CA THR A 7 -16.05 1.90 -5.31
C THR A 7 -14.83 1.89 -6.21
N LEU A 8 -13.78 2.59 -5.79
CA LEU A 8 -12.52 2.58 -6.53
C LEU A 8 -11.84 1.22 -6.37
N PRO A 9 -11.18 0.73 -7.42
CA PRO A 9 -10.70 -0.65 -7.43
C PRO A 9 -9.52 -0.93 -6.51
N TYR A 10 -8.70 0.07 -6.20
CA TYR A 10 -7.45 -0.18 -5.46
C TYR A 10 -7.47 0.48 -4.10
N ASN A 11 -7.38 -0.35 -3.07
CA ASN A 11 -7.39 0.10 -1.68
C ASN A 11 -5.99 -0.01 -1.11
N LEU A 12 -5.51 1.05 -0.47
CA LEU A 12 -4.17 1.12 0.09
C LEU A 12 -4.24 0.88 1.59
N LEU A 13 -3.65 -0.23 2.01
CA LEU A 13 -3.57 -0.63 3.42
C LEU A 13 -2.18 -0.40 3.95
N VAL A 14 -2.10 0.30 5.07
CA VAL A 14 -0.84 0.61 5.73
C VAL A 14 -0.73 -0.20 7.01
N THR A 15 0.40 -0.87 7.18
CA THR A 15 0.75 -1.53 8.44
C THR A 15 1.79 -0.67 9.13
N PHE A 16 1.49 -0.28 10.36
CA PHE A 16 2.38 0.56 11.15
C PHE A 16 3.33 -0.28 11.98
N THR A 17 4.44 0.32 12.39
CA THR A 17 5.47 -0.37 13.17
C THR A 17 4.97 -0.84 14.54
N ASP A 18 3.88 -0.26 15.05
CA ASP A 18 3.24 -0.70 16.29
C ASP A 18 2.31 -1.89 16.12
N GLY A 19 2.16 -2.38 14.89
CA GLY A 19 1.28 -3.49 14.56
C GLY A 19 -0.11 -3.10 14.10
N GLY A 20 -0.45 -1.82 14.15
CA GLY A 20 -1.75 -1.35 13.69
C GLY A 20 -1.84 -1.34 12.17
N GLN A 21 -3.04 -1.44 11.67
CA GLN A 21 -3.34 -1.41 10.24
C GLN A 21 -4.45 -0.41 9.96
N SER A 22 -4.34 0.27 8.83
CA SER A 22 -5.35 1.25 8.44
C SER A 22 -5.50 1.29 6.93
N SER A 23 -6.73 1.46 6.48
CA SER A 23 -7.02 1.76 5.08
C SER A 23 -6.90 3.27 4.91
N VAL A 24 -5.97 3.71 4.10
CA VAL A 24 -5.64 5.14 3.99
C VAL A 24 -6.44 5.81 2.88
N ASP A 25 -6.51 5.17 1.72
CA ASP A 25 -7.17 5.77 0.57
C ASP A 25 -7.48 4.72 -0.48
N THR A 26 -8.28 5.10 -1.46
CA THR A 26 -8.60 4.25 -2.60
C THR A 26 -8.26 4.99 -3.89
N PHE A 27 -7.92 4.22 -4.92
CA PHE A 27 -7.43 4.77 -6.18
C PHE A 27 -8.07 4.09 -7.37
N MET A 28 -8.20 4.84 -8.46
CA MET A 28 -8.69 4.33 -9.72
C MET A 28 -7.59 3.59 -10.48
N SER A 29 -6.34 3.99 -10.34
CA SER A 29 -5.21 3.48 -11.10
C SER A 29 -4.20 2.81 -10.19
N LEU A 30 -3.76 1.61 -10.57
CA LEU A 30 -2.72 0.90 -9.83
C LEU A 30 -1.39 1.66 -9.85
N SER A 31 -1.05 2.29 -10.96
CA SER A 31 0.21 3.03 -11.04
C SER A 31 0.23 4.24 -10.11
N ILE A 32 -0.90 4.94 -9.96
CA ILE A 32 -1.00 6.05 -9.04
C ILE A 32 -0.94 5.56 -7.60
N ALA A 33 -1.66 4.48 -7.30
CA ALA A 33 -1.63 3.87 -5.96
C ALA A 33 -0.23 3.41 -5.58
N THR A 34 0.48 2.80 -6.52
CA THR A 34 1.84 2.30 -6.32
C THR A 34 2.79 3.44 -6.00
N ARG A 35 2.72 4.52 -6.76
CA ARG A 35 3.57 5.69 -6.53
C ARG A 35 3.29 6.30 -5.16
N PHE A 36 2.02 6.43 -4.83
CA PHE A 36 1.61 6.96 -3.53
C PHE A 36 2.16 6.10 -2.39
N ALA A 37 2.06 4.77 -2.54
CA ALA A 37 2.56 3.84 -1.53
C ALA A 37 4.08 3.98 -1.33
N GLU A 38 4.83 4.07 -2.42
CA GLU A 38 6.28 4.22 -2.36
C GLU A 38 6.69 5.53 -1.69
N ASP A 39 6.03 6.61 -2.05
CA ASP A 39 6.31 7.91 -1.45
C ASP A 39 5.99 7.91 0.05
N MET A 40 4.87 7.31 0.42
CA MET A 40 4.46 7.22 1.81
C MET A 40 5.46 6.46 2.67
N VAL A 41 5.96 5.34 2.16
CA VAL A 41 6.96 4.55 2.88
C VAL A 41 8.26 5.35 3.04
N LYS A 42 8.71 5.99 1.97
CA LYS A 42 9.95 6.78 2.00
C LYS A 42 9.88 7.94 2.99
N GLU A 43 8.71 8.56 3.09
CA GLU A 43 8.54 9.72 3.97
C GLU A 43 8.30 9.34 5.43
N ASN A 44 7.92 8.09 5.70
CA ASN A 44 7.49 7.67 7.04
C ASN A 44 8.14 6.36 7.47
N LEU A 45 9.43 6.20 7.20
CA LEU A 45 10.16 4.96 7.48
C LEU A 45 10.09 4.54 8.95
N ASP A 46 10.00 5.49 9.86
CA ASP A 46 9.94 5.19 11.29
C ASP A 46 8.56 4.70 11.74
N ALA A 47 7.52 5.04 11.02
CA ALA A 47 6.15 4.78 11.44
C ALA A 47 5.49 3.67 10.64
N ILE A 48 5.90 3.46 9.39
CA ILE A 48 5.27 2.52 8.48
C ILE A 48 6.15 1.31 8.26
N GLU A 49 5.61 0.13 8.54
CA GLU A 49 6.30 -1.13 8.31
C GLU A 49 6.09 -1.64 6.90
N ALA A 50 4.87 -1.53 6.39
CA ALA A 50 4.53 -2.04 5.06
C ALA A 50 3.29 -1.36 4.52
N ILE A 51 3.18 -1.34 3.20
CA ILE A 51 1.97 -0.91 2.52
C ILE A 51 1.60 -1.96 1.49
N GLU A 52 0.31 -2.30 1.45
CA GLU A 52 -0.23 -3.23 0.48
C GLU A 52 -1.33 -2.55 -0.32
N ILE A 53 -1.44 -2.89 -1.58
CA ILE A 53 -2.55 -2.44 -2.41
C ILE A 53 -3.41 -3.65 -2.71
N VAL A 54 -4.68 -3.56 -2.35
CA VAL A 54 -5.65 -4.64 -2.50
C VAL A 54 -6.65 -4.29 -3.58
N ASP A 55 -6.91 -5.24 -4.46
CA ASP A 55 -7.98 -5.10 -5.44
C ASP A 55 -9.32 -5.31 -4.72
N ASN A 56 -10.16 -4.29 -4.70
CA ASN A 56 -11.43 -4.33 -3.98
C ASN A 56 -12.45 -5.29 -4.60
N TYR A 57 -12.27 -5.68 -5.85
CA TYR A 57 -13.19 -6.57 -6.53
C TYR A 57 -12.83 -8.03 -6.35
N THR A 58 -11.54 -8.34 -6.20
CA THR A 58 -11.08 -9.72 -6.05
C THR A 58 -10.60 -10.04 -4.65
N GLY A 59 -10.25 -9.01 -3.86
CA GLY A 59 -9.66 -9.20 -2.55
C GLY A 59 -8.19 -9.57 -2.58
N GLU A 60 -7.56 -9.56 -3.74
CA GLU A 60 -6.16 -9.95 -3.88
C GLU A 60 -5.22 -8.78 -3.64
N ILE A 61 -4.08 -9.08 -3.04
CA ILE A 61 -3.00 -8.11 -2.91
C ILE A 61 -2.29 -8.04 -4.26
N VAL A 62 -2.32 -6.85 -4.88
CA VAL A 62 -1.73 -6.66 -6.21
C VAL A 62 -0.38 -5.96 -6.16
N TYR A 63 -0.01 -5.41 -5.00
CA TYR A 63 1.27 -4.74 -4.82
C TYR A 63 1.60 -4.67 -3.34
N SER A 64 2.88 -4.81 -3.02
CA SER A 64 3.32 -4.71 -1.64
C SER A 64 4.71 -4.06 -1.60
N VAL A 65 4.90 -3.16 -0.64
CA VAL A 65 6.18 -2.55 -0.38
C VAL A 65 6.43 -2.58 1.12
N LYS A 66 7.63 -2.98 1.52
CA LYS A 66 8.02 -3.04 2.92
C LYS A 66 9.15 -2.06 3.19
N ALA A 67 9.04 -1.36 4.31
CA ALA A 67 10.12 -0.55 4.82
C ALA A 67 11.00 -1.44 5.68
N ASN A 68 12.24 -1.62 5.26
CA ASN A 68 13.19 -2.42 6.02
C ASN A 68 14.08 -1.46 6.81
N ILE A 69 13.67 -1.19 8.03
CA ILE A 69 14.37 -0.22 8.89
C ILE A 69 15.55 -0.93 9.53
N ARG A 70 16.71 -0.73 8.93
CA ARG A 70 17.98 -1.22 9.45
C ARG A 70 18.97 -0.06 9.40
N ILE A 71 20.21 -0.38 9.70
CA ILE A 71 21.28 0.62 9.66
C ILE A 71 21.34 1.30 8.29
N ASP A 72 21.10 0.54 7.23
CA ASP A 72 21.20 1.05 5.86
C ASP A 72 19.89 1.56 5.27
N VAL A 73 18.79 1.37 5.95
CA VAL A 73 17.45 1.82 5.54
C VAL A 73 17.13 1.44 4.10
N ASP A 74 16.90 0.16 3.88
CA ASP A 74 16.52 -0.34 2.57
C ASP A 74 15.01 -0.38 2.41
N ILE A 75 14.56 -0.13 1.20
CA ILE A 75 13.16 -0.34 0.83
C ILE A 75 13.11 -1.52 -0.12
N GLU A 76 12.44 -2.58 0.31
CA GLU A 76 12.23 -3.74 -0.53
C GLU A 76 10.88 -3.64 -1.21
N ILE A 77 10.90 -3.75 -2.53
CA ILE A 77 9.68 -3.75 -3.32
C ILE A 77 9.47 -5.16 -3.84
N TYR A 78 8.39 -5.78 -3.40
CA TYR A 78 8.00 -7.10 -3.88
C TYR A 78 6.89 -6.96 -4.90
N ASN A 79 7.17 -7.39 -6.12
CA ASN A 79 6.19 -7.39 -7.19
C ASN A 79 5.94 -8.85 -7.60
N PRO A 80 4.76 -9.41 -7.30
CA PRO A 80 4.48 -10.81 -7.60
C PRO A 80 4.49 -11.13 -9.10
N TYR A 81 4.40 -10.11 -9.94
CA TYR A 81 4.45 -10.30 -11.38
C TYR A 81 5.88 -10.34 -11.95
N ASN A 82 6.87 -10.02 -11.13
CA ASN A 82 8.28 -10.02 -11.51
C ASN A 82 9.10 -11.07 -10.77
N ALA A 83 8.46 -11.94 -10.07
CA ALA A 83 9.15 -12.94 -9.27
C ALA A 83 9.88 -13.96 -10.13
#